data_f7e5278b15d42df783d80f58c02c60b6
#
_entry.id   f7e5278b15d42df783d80f58c02c60b6
#
_cell.length_a   1.000
_cell.length_b   1.000
_cell.length_c   1.000
_cell.angle_alpha   90.00
_cell.angle_beta   90.00
_cell.angle_gamma   90.00
#
_symmetry.space_group_name_H-M   'P 1'
#
loop_
_entity.id
_entity.type
_entity.pdbx_description
1 polymer ?
#
loop_
_entity_poly.entity_id
_entity_poly.type
_entity_poly.pdbx_seq_one_letter_code
_entity_poly.pdbx_strand_id
1 'polypeptide(L)'
;MTRGLVIWFVLSMTACGGGGGSSAIESEQQSVSTPDNSNGLGSCSPDCFLSESDVEQVIGQAVSEAVARNVDATIAIVDRVGNVLGVYQMSGSEPFVTITSTAELGGPVVGGLENLNFIPATLAAVSKAMTGAYLSTTGNAFTTRTASQIVQENFNPGERDVPSGPLFGVQFSQLPCSDFSTRFTSGVGPGPRRAPLGLSADPGGMPLYLDGVAVGGVGVIADGVYGLDKNIGDFDHDLDEIIATAATVGYAAPLDIRADQITIVGKTARFSDSFVEDLVSTPSDFNSLAELDASGAGSLVAVPGYYAGSSTLAGTIFGTSPSGIRPADPDFFADANGESLDAFVFVDESDTNRFPATDASDAPGGDAQNRLTQLDVQTIINEALGVANQSRAQIRVPVGSQARVTVSVVDTQGTILGMARTRDGPVFGSDVS
;
A
#
# COMPACT_ATOMS: atom_id res chain seq x y z
N MET A 1 16.04 38.71 -19.78
CA MET A 1 15.13 37.66 -20.24
C MET A 1 14.97 36.67 -19.10
N THR A 2 13.83 36.75 -18.41
CA THR A 2 13.58 36.07 -17.13
C THR A 2 13.18 34.62 -17.39
N ARG A 3 13.97 33.67 -16.88
CA ARG A 3 13.67 32.25 -16.89
C ARG A 3 12.54 31.98 -15.91
N GLY A 4 11.38 31.53 -16.39
CA GLY A 4 10.28 31.06 -15.57
C GLY A 4 10.54 29.66 -15.05
N LEU A 5 11.03 29.54 -13.83
CA LEU A 5 11.15 28.28 -13.11
C LEU A 5 9.78 27.99 -12.45
N VAL A 6 9.11 26.94 -12.89
CA VAL A 6 7.90 26.46 -12.22
C VAL A 6 8.36 25.54 -11.07
N ILE A 7 8.45 26.13 -9.88
CA ILE A 7 8.73 25.40 -8.63
C ILE A 7 7.38 25.07 -7.99
N TRP A 8 7.10 23.81 -7.82
CA TRP A 8 6.01 23.35 -6.95
C TRP A 8 6.44 23.54 -5.50
N PHE A 9 5.77 24.46 -4.81
CA PHE A 9 5.98 24.74 -3.40
C PHE A 9 5.40 23.62 -2.53
N VAL A 10 6.26 22.95 -1.77
CA VAL A 10 5.84 22.21 -0.58
C VAL A 10 5.70 23.20 0.56
N LEU A 11 4.49 23.34 1.06
CA LEU A 11 4.13 24.25 2.13
C LEU A 11 4.70 23.73 3.46
N SER A 12 5.70 24.43 4.00
CA SER A 12 6.18 24.21 5.36
C SER A 12 5.26 24.94 6.34
N MET A 13 4.54 24.19 7.19
CA MET A 13 3.80 24.77 8.31
C MET A 13 4.69 24.88 9.53
N THR A 14 4.92 26.12 9.97
CA THR A 14 5.47 26.45 11.28
C THR A 14 4.37 26.38 12.32
N ALA A 15 4.51 25.45 13.28
CA ALA A 15 3.64 25.38 14.45
C ALA A 15 4.11 26.40 15.52
N CYS A 16 3.22 27.28 15.92
CA CYS A 16 3.41 28.19 17.05
C CYS A 16 3.01 27.49 18.34
N GLY A 17 3.93 27.44 19.30
CA GLY A 17 3.68 26.88 20.63
C GLY A 17 2.97 27.89 21.55
N GLY A 18 2.00 27.41 22.30
CA GLY A 18 1.39 28.12 23.42
C GLY A 18 1.29 27.19 24.62
N GLY A 19 2.04 27.50 25.67
CA GLY A 19 2.02 26.76 26.91
C GLY A 19 0.86 27.15 27.84
N GLY A 20 0.48 26.22 28.71
CA GLY A 20 -0.44 26.53 29.83
C GLY A 20 -0.93 25.31 30.59
N GLY A 21 -0.37 25.10 31.80
CA GLY A 21 -1.16 24.67 32.97
C GLY A 21 -1.39 23.18 33.22
N SER A 22 -0.59 22.68 34.16
CA SER A 22 -0.74 21.39 34.83
C SER A 22 -2.07 21.23 35.58
N SER A 23 -2.72 20.08 35.42
CA SER A 23 -3.37 19.37 36.52
C SER A 23 -3.25 17.88 36.25
N ALA A 24 -2.55 17.19 37.14
CA ALA A 24 -2.38 15.76 37.15
C ALA A 24 -3.72 15.09 37.46
N ILE A 25 -4.19 14.29 36.51
CA ILE A 25 -5.15 13.22 36.77
C ILE A 25 -4.34 11.93 36.63
N GLU A 26 -4.11 11.27 37.77
CA GLU A 26 -3.63 9.89 37.77
C GLU A 26 -4.69 9.02 37.08
N SER A 27 -4.45 8.63 35.85
CA SER A 27 -5.14 7.53 35.20
C SER A 27 -4.38 6.26 35.56
N GLU A 28 -5.03 5.36 36.26
CA GLU A 28 -4.59 3.97 36.40
C GLU A 28 -4.29 3.41 35.01
N GLN A 29 -3.02 3.23 34.70
CA GLN A 29 -2.59 2.44 33.56
C GLN A 29 -2.96 0.99 33.87
N GLN A 30 -4.11 0.57 33.39
CA GLN A 30 -4.38 -0.85 33.15
C GLN A 30 -3.32 -1.28 32.12
N SER A 31 -2.36 -2.08 32.56
CA SER A 31 -1.45 -2.78 31.70
C SER A 31 -2.25 -3.76 30.85
N VAL A 32 -2.66 -3.31 29.67
CA VAL A 32 -3.10 -4.21 28.60
C VAL A 32 -1.87 -5.04 28.28
N SER A 33 -1.89 -6.31 28.64
CA SER A 33 -0.92 -7.30 28.20
C SER A 33 -0.98 -7.32 26.67
N THR A 34 0.04 -6.71 26.03
CA THR A 34 0.30 -6.97 24.61
C THR A 34 0.33 -8.47 24.42
N PRO A 35 -0.40 -9.03 23.44
CA PRO A 35 -0.20 -10.42 23.09
C PRO A 35 1.29 -10.58 22.77
N ASP A 36 1.93 -11.47 23.52
CA ASP A 36 3.33 -11.80 23.33
C ASP A 36 3.47 -12.39 21.93
N ASN A 37 3.98 -11.62 20.97
CA ASN A 37 4.18 -12.02 19.57
C ASN A 37 5.39 -12.94 19.44
N SER A 38 5.82 -13.56 20.54
CA SER A 38 6.92 -14.51 20.61
C SER A 38 6.45 -15.94 20.29
N ASN A 39 5.72 -16.13 19.19
CA ASN A 39 5.56 -17.46 18.60
C ASN A 39 6.80 -17.77 17.76
N GLY A 40 7.91 -18.15 18.40
CA GLY A 40 8.94 -19.02 17.86
C GLY A 40 9.60 -18.71 16.50
N LEU A 41 9.24 -17.60 15.87
CA LEU A 41 9.86 -17.09 14.66
C LEU A 41 11.11 -16.32 15.09
N GLY A 42 12.27 -16.79 14.69
CA GLY A 42 13.53 -16.07 14.90
C GLY A 42 13.44 -14.69 14.29
N SER A 43 14.12 -13.71 14.90
CA SER A 43 14.20 -12.34 14.34
C SER A 43 14.64 -12.40 12.88
N CYS A 44 13.76 -11.96 11.96
CA CYS A 44 14.03 -11.98 10.53
C CYS A 44 14.62 -10.67 10.00
N SER A 45 14.75 -9.64 10.85
CA SER A 45 15.28 -8.34 10.42
C SER A 45 16.78 -8.43 10.11
N PRO A 46 17.26 -7.97 8.92
CA PRO A 46 16.51 -7.21 7.89
C PRO A 46 15.86 -8.06 6.77
N ASP A 47 16.02 -9.36 6.75
CA ASP A 47 15.69 -10.23 5.61
C ASP A 47 14.29 -10.89 5.74
N CYS A 48 13.30 -10.10 6.14
CA CYS A 48 11.93 -10.57 6.31
C CYS A 48 11.20 -10.77 4.99
N PHE A 49 10.49 -11.90 4.88
CA PHE A 49 9.56 -12.20 3.79
C PHE A 49 8.50 -13.20 4.26
N LEU A 50 7.36 -13.27 3.59
CA LEU A 50 6.33 -14.28 3.86
C LEU A 50 6.78 -15.62 3.27
N SER A 51 6.91 -16.65 4.10
CA SER A 51 7.10 -18.03 3.63
C SER A 51 5.79 -18.61 3.11
N GLU A 52 5.84 -19.75 2.42
CA GLU A 52 4.65 -20.50 1.99
C GLU A 52 3.73 -20.83 3.18
N SER A 53 4.32 -21.22 4.33
CA SER A 53 3.56 -21.51 5.55
C SER A 53 2.92 -20.27 6.17
N ASP A 54 3.56 -19.10 6.07
CA ASP A 54 2.94 -17.84 6.50
C ASP A 54 1.72 -17.50 5.65
N VAL A 55 1.82 -17.69 4.34
CA VAL A 55 0.70 -17.48 3.40
C VAL A 55 -0.45 -18.45 3.72
N GLU A 56 -0.16 -19.73 3.97
CA GLU A 56 -1.16 -20.72 4.39
C GLU A 56 -1.84 -20.33 5.71
N GLN A 57 -1.07 -19.85 6.68
CA GLN A 57 -1.61 -19.39 7.96
C GLN A 57 -2.55 -18.20 7.78
N VAL A 58 -2.15 -17.18 7.03
CA VAL A 58 -2.97 -16.00 6.75
C VAL A 58 -4.29 -16.39 6.08
N ILE A 59 -4.26 -17.30 5.10
CA ILE A 59 -5.47 -17.83 4.45
C ILE A 59 -6.33 -18.59 5.47
N GLY A 60 -5.73 -19.50 6.23
CA GLY A 60 -6.44 -20.32 7.21
C GLY A 60 -7.18 -19.50 8.27
N GLN A 61 -6.53 -18.46 8.78
CA GLN A 61 -7.13 -17.52 9.74
C GLN A 61 -8.32 -16.76 9.13
N ALA A 62 -8.17 -16.24 7.91
CA ALA A 62 -9.25 -15.57 7.19
C ALA A 62 -10.45 -16.49 6.97
N VAL A 63 -10.21 -17.71 6.47
CA VAL A 63 -11.28 -18.70 6.23
C VAL A 63 -11.95 -19.10 7.54
N SER A 64 -11.20 -19.27 8.64
CA SER A 64 -11.79 -19.61 9.94
C SER A 64 -12.75 -18.53 10.44
N GLU A 65 -12.41 -17.25 10.27
CA GLU A 65 -13.30 -16.14 10.63
C GLU A 65 -14.53 -16.07 9.72
N ALA A 66 -14.35 -16.25 8.40
CA ALA A 66 -15.46 -16.27 7.44
C ALA A 66 -16.46 -17.40 7.79
N VAL A 67 -15.96 -18.62 8.05
CA VAL A 67 -16.78 -19.77 8.47
C VAL A 67 -17.51 -19.49 9.78
N ALA A 68 -16.83 -18.93 10.79
CA ALA A 68 -17.42 -18.60 12.07
C ALA A 68 -18.55 -17.56 11.94
N ARG A 69 -18.49 -16.69 10.93
CA ARG A 69 -19.54 -15.72 10.60
C ARG A 69 -20.58 -16.25 9.62
N ASN A 70 -20.42 -17.47 9.15
CA ASN A 70 -21.30 -18.10 8.16
C ASN A 70 -21.37 -17.27 6.85
N VAL A 71 -20.22 -16.82 6.38
CA VAL A 71 -20.02 -16.14 5.11
C VAL A 71 -18.88 -16.80 4.32
N ASP A 72 -18.88 -16.62 3.02
CA ASP A 72 -17.83 -17.10 2.13
C ASP A 72 -17.06 -15.92 1.54
N ALA A 73 -15.74 -16.06 1.42
CA ALA A 73 -14.86 -14.98 1.00
C ALA A 73 -13.89 -15.40 -0.12
N THR A 74 -13.43 -14.41 -0.87
CA THR A 74 -12.24 -14.49 -1.73
C THR A 74 -11.10 -13.75 -1.04
N ILE A 75 -9.97 -14.43 -0.81
CA ILE A 75 -8.83 -13.95 -0.03
C ILE A 75 -7.60 -13.95 -0.92
N ALA A 76 -6.87 -12.84 -0.98
CA ALA A 76 -5.62 -12.71 -1.73
C ALA A 76 -4.48 -12.26 -0.82
N ILE A 77 -3.29 -12.83 -1.00
CA ILE A 77 -2.08 -12.44 -0.31
C ILE A 77 -1.02 -12.04 -1.33
N VAL A 78 -0.34 -10.93 -1.08
CA VAL A 78 0.77 -10.44 -1.90
C VAL A 78 2.00 -10.16 -1.04
N ASP A 79 3.19 -10.21 -1.65
CA ASP A 79 4.38 -9.66 -1.02
C ASP A 79 4.43 -8.13 -1.17
N ARG A 80 5.47 -7.51 -0.63
CA ARG A 80 5.59 -6.05 -0.60
C ARG A 80 5.71 -5.40 -1.99
N VAL A 81 6.13 -6.11 -3.02
CA VAL A 81 6.19 -5.62 -4.40
C VAL A 81 5.04 -6.13 -5.27
N GLY A 82 4.03 -6.74 -4.65
CA GLY A 82 2.78 -7.15 -5.29
C GLY A 82 2.86 -8.48 -6.04
N ASN A 83 3.89 -9.31 -5.82
CA ASN A 83 3.82 -10.69 -6.28
C ASN A 83 2.69 -11.38 -5.53
N VAL A 84 1.75 -11.99 -6.27
CA VAL A 84 0.62 -12.71 -5.68
C VAL A 84 1.10 -14.07 -5.19
N LEU A 85 0.99 -14.29 -3.87
CA LEU A 85 1.51 -15.47 -3.18
C LEU A 85 0.44 -16.55 -3.01
N GLY A 86 -0.82 -16.16 -2.98
CA GLY A 86 -1.96 -17.05 -2.91
C GLY A 86 -3.26 -16.29 -3.15
N VAL A 87 -4.20 -16.94 -3.83
CA VAL A 87 -5.59 -16.49 -3.92
C VAL A 87 -6.46 -17.70 -3.62
N TYR A 88 -7.19 -17.62 -2.52
CA TYR A 88 -8.10 -18.66 -2.06
C TYR A 88 -9.54 -18.20 -2.23
N GLN A 89 -10.36 -19.03 -2.90
CA GLN A 89 -11.76 -18.75 -3.10
C GLN A 89 -12.59 -19.80 -2.38
N MET A 90 -13.41 -19.37 -1.41
CA MET A 90 -14.35 -20.25 -0.72
C MET A 90 -15.47 -20.67 -1.68
N SER A 91 -16.00 -21.87 -1.49
CA SER A 91 -16.90 -22.52 -2.44
C SER A 91 -18.21 -21.78 -2.67
N GLY A 92 -18.70 -21.02 -1.70
CA GLY A 92 -19.92 -20.20 -1.78
C GLY A 92 -19.67 -18.73 -2.07
N SER A 93 -18.41 -18.28 -2.24
CA SER A 93 -18.12 -16.85 -2.46
C SER A 93 -18.63 -16.35 -3.81
N GLU A 94 -19.06 -15.09 -3.83
CA GLU A 94 -19.49 -14.43 -5.06
C GLU A 94 -18.30 -14.31 -6.04
N PRO A 95 -18.45 -14.76 -7.29
CA PRO A 95 -17.36 -14.71 -8.27
C PRO A 95 -17.07 -13.30 -8.79
N PHE A 96 -18.02 -12.37 -8.63
CA PHE A 96 -17.94 -10.99 -9.11
C PHE A 96 -18.31 -10.02 -8.01
N VAL A 97 -17.78 -8.81 -8.10
CA VAL A 97 -18.13 -7.69 -7.24
C VAL A 97 -18.89 -6.62 -8.00
N THR A 98 -19.71 -5.86 -7.28
CA THR A 98 -20.34 -4.65 -7.78
C THR A 98 -19.52 -3.46 -7.30
N ILE A 99 -19.05 -2.63 -8.25
CA ILE A 99 -18.34 -1.37 -7.91
C ILE A 99 -19.37 -0.32 -7.54
N THR A 100 -19.18 0.31 -6.39
CA THR A 100 -20.03 1.40 -5.93
C THR A 100 -19.20 2.47 -5.21
N SER A 101 -19.40 3.72 -5.62
CA SER A 101 -18.85 4.89 -4.97
C SER A 101 -19.95 5.87 -4.55
N THR A 102 -21.18 5.36 -4.38
CA THR A 102 -22.40 6.15 -4.15
C THR A 102 -22.18 7.29 -3.16
N ALA A 103 -22.49 8.53 -3.57
CA ALA A 103 -22.36 9.67 -2.71
C ALA A 103 -23.52 9.74 -1.71
N GLU A 104 -23.22 9.81 -0.41
CA GLU A 104 -24.23 10.04 0.62
C GLU A 104 -24.95 11.38 0.44
N LEU A 105 -24.25 12.37 -0.09
CA LEU A 105 -24.69 13.74 -0.20
C LEU A 105 -24.74 14.20 -1.66
N GLY A 106 -25.64 13.68 -2.48
CA GLY A 106 -25.72 14.25 -3.82
C GLY A 106 -26.35 13.41 -4.91
N GLY A 107 -26.94 12.30 -4.55
CA GLY A 107 -27.61 11.43 -5.54
C GLY A 107 -26.65 10.42 -6.18
N PRO A 108 -27.14 9.64 -7.15
CA PRO A 108 -26.37 8.57 -7.73
C PRO A 108 -25.17 9.11 -8.52
N VAL A 109 -24.01 8.51 -8.31
CA VAL A 109 -22.85 8.71 -9.17
C VAL A 109 -23.15 8.08 -10.53
N VAL A 110 -22.89 8.80 -11.62
CA VAL A 110 -23.11 8.31 -12.99
C VAL A 110 -21.80 8.45 -13.75
N GLY A 111 -21.21 7.35 -14.14
CA GLY A 111 -19.98 7.32 -14.94
C GLY A 111 -18.86 6.46 -14.36
N GLY A 112 -17.74 6.38 -15.03
CA GLY A 112 -16.62 5.54 -14.64
C GLY A 112 -17.00 4.07 -14.55
N LEU A 113 -16.60 3.40 -13.47
CA LEU A 113 -16.90 1.98 -13.22
C LEU A 113 -18.16 1.77 -12.35
N GLU A 114 -18.86 2.83 -11.98
CA GLU A 114 -20.00 2.78 -11.08
C GLU A 114 -21.09 1.80 -11.56
N ASN A 115 -21.58 0.95 -10.67
CA ASN A 115 -22.57 -0.10 -10.91
C ASN A 115 -22.13 -1.24 -11.86
N LEU A 116 -20.85 -1.34 -12.20
CA LEU A 116 -20.36 -2.54 -12.87
C LEU A 116 -20.39 -3.72 -11.88
N ASN A 117 -20.97 -4.83 -12.30
CA ASN A 117 -21.21 -6.02 -11.47
C ASN A 117 -20.61 -7.31 -12.05
N PHE A 118 -19.61 -7.19 -12.92
CA PHE A 118 -18.94 -8.31 -13.58
C PHE A 118 -17.42 -8.31 -13.35
N ILE A 119 -16.94 -7.54 -12.38
CA ILE A 119 -15.54 -7.49 -12.04
C ILE A 119 -15.19 -8.72 -11.18
N PRO A 120 -14.22 -9.55 -11.58
CA PRO A 120 -13.84 -10.72 -10.79
C PRO A 120 -13.43 -10.37 -9.37
N ALA A 121 -14.03 -11.04 -8.38
CA ALA A 121 -13.71 -10.84 -6.95
C ALA A 121 -12.23 -11.09 -6.66
N THR A 122 -11.58 -12.00 -7.39
CA THR A 122 -10.15 -12.27 -7.29
C THR A 122 -9.29 -11.05 -7.65
N LEU A 123 -9.67 -10.25 -8.66
CA LEU A 123 -8.95 -9.03 -9.01
C LEU A 123 -9.16 -7.94 -7.96
N ALA A 124 -10.36 -7.84 -7.39
CA ALA A 124 -10.67 -6.91 -6.31
C ALA A 124 -9.86 -7.26 -5.04
N ALA A 125 -9.85 -8.52 -4.61
CA ALA A 125 -9.06 -8.99 -3.47
C ALA A 125 -7.56 -8.73 -3.68
N VAL A 126 -7.01 -9.02 -4.87
CA VAL A 126 -5.60 -8.72 -5.19
C VAL A 126 -5.33 -7.21 -5.13
N SER A 127 -6.22 -6.36 -5.63
CA SER A 127 -6.06 -4.90 -5.57
C SER A 127 -6.10 -4.36 -4.13
N LYS A 128 -6.97 -4.92 -3.27
CA LYS A 128 -6.99 -4.61 -1.83
C LYS A 128 -5.68 -5.01 -1.15
N ALA A 129 -5.20 -6.23 -1.39
CA ALA A 129 -3.93 -6.72 -0.83
C ALA A 129 -2.75 -5.83 -1.25
N MET A 130 -2.66 -5.51 -2.54
CA MET A 130 -1.62 -4.62 -3.06
C MET A 130 -1.71 -3.22 -2.45
N THR A 131 -2.90 -2.69 -2.23
CA THR A 131 -3.08 -1.36 -1.63
C THR A 131 -2.51 -1.31 -0.22
N GLY A 132 -2.83 -2.29 0.63
CA GLY A 132 -2.24 -2.42 1.97
C GLY A 132 -0.72 -2.49 1.94
N ALA A 133 -0.17 -3.33 1.04
CA ALA A 133 1.29 -3.49 0.88
C ALA A 133 1.96 -2.22 0.35
N TYR A 134 1.37 -1.53 -0.63
CA TYR A 134 2.00 -0.42 -1.36
C TYR A 134 1.99 0.90 -0.61
N LEU A 135 0.94 1.17 0.16
CA LEU A 135 0.84 2.38 0.98
C LEU A 135 1.61 2.27 2.28
N SER A 136 2.03 1.07 2.67
CA SER A 136 2.71 0.78 3.93
C SER A 136 4.21 0.64 3.78
N THR A 137 4.91 0.93 4.87
CA THR A 137 6.37 0.83 5.00
C THR A 137 6.72 0.37 6.42
N THR A 138 7.98 0.14 6.71
CA THR A 138 8.41 -0.20 8.07
C THR A 138 8.13 0.92 9.11
N GLY A 139 7.91 2.15 8.66
CA GLY A 139 7.68 3.31 9.56
C GLY A 139 6.27 3.92 9.50
N ASN A 140 5.36 3.38 8.71
CA ASN A 140 3.94 3.73 8.68
C ASN A 140 3.12 2.58 8.09
N ALA A 141 1.94 2.36 8.61
CA ALA A 141 1.02 1.32 8.16
C ALA A 141 -0.33 1.92 7.77
N PHE A 142 -0.74 1.67 6.53
CA PHE A 142 -1.99 2.15 5.94
C PHE A 142 -2.78 0.96 5.37
N THR A 143 -4.08 0.99 5.59
CA THR A 143 -5.04 0.02 5.07
C THR A 143 -5.85 0.60 3.92
N THR A 144 -6.74 -0.19 3.33
CA THR A 144 -7.72 0.35 2.39
C THR A 144 -8.75 1.26 3.08
N ARG A 145 -9.03 1.09 4.39
CA ARG A 145 -9.81 2.05 5.18
C ARG A 145 -9.10 3.41 5.26
N THR A 146 -7.80 3.43 5.47
CA THR A 146 -7.00 4.65 5.38
C THR A 146 -7.08 5.25 3.99
N ALA A 147 -6.97 4.41 2.94
CA ALA A 147 -7.10 4.85 1.55
C ALA A 147 -8.46 5.50 1.28
N SER A 148 -9.55 4.91 1.80
CA SER A 148 -10.91 5.44 1.71
C SER A 148 -11.00 6.88 2.21
N GLN A 149 -10.34 7.19 3.33
CA GLN A 149 -10.30 8.53 3.89
C GLN A 149 -9.46 9.50 3.05
N ILE A 150 -8.25 9.11 2.66
CA ILE A 150 -7.27 10.03 2.05
C ILE A 150 -7.52 10.32 0.57
N VAL A 151 -8.42 9.61 -0.10
CA VAL A 151 -8.79 9.86 -1.51
C VAL A 151 -9.99 10.77 -1.67
N GLN A 152 -10.70 11.12 -0.61
CA GLN A 152 -11.94 11.87 -0.70
C GLN A 152 -11.73 13.33 -1.12
N GLU A 153 -12.69 13.87 -1.88
CA GLU A 153 -12.68 15.27 -2.31
C GLU A 153 -12.70 16.23 -1.11
N ASN A 154 -13.48 15.89 -0.08
CA ASN A 154 -13.49 16.60 1.18
C ASN A 154 -12.91 15.69 2.26
N PHE A 155 -11.74 16.05 2.81
CA PHE A 155 -11.01 15.19 3.72
C PHE A 155 -11.76 14.86 5.02
N ASN A 156 -12.71 15.73 5.39
CA ASN A 156 -13.62 15.51 6.50
C ASN A 156 -14.99 15.10 5.96
N PRO A 157 -15.44 13.88 6.12
CA PRO A 157 -16.75 13.41 5.72
C PRO A 157 -17.86 14.28 6.31
N GLY A 158 -18.91 14.53 5.54
CA GLY A 158 -20.02 15.39 5.93
C GLY A 158 -19.71 16.90 5.92
N GLU A 159 -18.47 17.31 5.79
CA GLU A 159 -18.07 18.70 5.58
C GLU A 159 -17.99 19.02 4.07
N ARG A 160 -18.24 20.27 3.72
CA ARG A 160 -18.10 20.76 2.34
C ARG A 160 -17.11 21.92 2.33
N ASP A 161 -16.50 22.15 1.17
CA ASP A 161 -15.55 23.25 0.96
C ASP A 161 -14.33 23.18 1.89
N VAL A 162 -13.95 21.98 2.32
CA VAL A 162 -12.73 21.72 3.09
C VAL A 162 -11.62 21.18 2.16
N PRO A 163 -10.34 21.23 2.59
CA PRO A 163 -9.26 20.65 1.81
C PRO A 163 -9.51 19.19 1.46
N SER A 164 -9.11 18.77 0.25
CA SER A 164 -9.17 17.41 -0.19
C SER A 164 -8.17 16.51 0.56
N GLY A 165 -8.42 15.21 0.53
CA GLY A 165 -7.49 14.21 1.02
C GLY A 165 -6.16 14.22 0.26
N PRO A 166 -5.07 13.76 0.89
CA PRO A 166 -3.73 13.80 0.28
C PRO A 166 -3.59 13.05 -1.05
N LEU A 167 -4.43 12.03 -1.28
CA LEU A 167 -4.45 11.26 -2.53
C LEU A 167 -5.68 11.56 -3.40
N PHE A 168 -6.40 12.65 -3.14
CA PHE A 168 -7.48 13.08 -4.03
C PHE A 168 -6.95 13.34 -5.45
N GLY A 169 -7.64 12.78 -6.44
CA GLY A 169 -7.20 12.85 -7.84
C GLY A 169 -6.23 11.74 -8.26
N VAL A 170 -5.73 10.94 -7.33
CA VAL A 170 -5.06 9.67 -7.64
C VAL A 170 -6.11 8.66 -8.05
N GLN A 171 -5.79 7.86 -9.06
CA GLN A 171 -6.73 6.88 -9.60
C GLN A 171 -6.93 5.70 -8.66
N PHE A 172 -8.16 5.54 -8.18
CA PHE A 172 -8.65 4.38 -7.46
C PHE A 172 -9.81 3.77 -8.24
N SER A 173 -9.94 2.46 -8.24
CA SER A 173 -10.94 1.77 -9.05
C SER A 173 -12.40 2.09 -8.70
N GLN A 174 -12.65 2.55 -7.47
CA GLN A 174 -13.99 2.93 -7.01
C GLN A 174 -14.36 4.38 -7.31
N LEU A 175 -13.46 5.20 -7.82
CA LEU A 175 -13.76 6.60 -8.11
C LEU A 175 -14.45 6.76 -9.47
N PRO A 176 -15.35 7.77 -9.62
CA PRO A 176 -16.13 7.96 -10.87
C PRO A 176 -15.27 8.17 -12.12
N CYS A 177 -14.07 8.71 -11.97
CA CYS A 177 -13.12 8.95 -13.07
C CYS A 177 -12.10 7.84 -13.27
N SER A 178 -12.28 6.69 -12.62
CA SER A 178 -11.38 5.56 -12.73
C SER A 178 -11.48 4.87 -14.09
N ASP A 179 -10.34 4.38 -14.57
CA ASP A 179 -10.25 3.51 -15.73
C ASP A 179 -10.22 2.05 -15.30
N PHE A 180 -10.99 1.22 -16.00
CA PHE A 180 -10.82 -0.22 -15.95
C PHE A 180 -9.71 -0.61 -16.92
N SER A 181 -8.56 -1.04 -16.41
CA SER A 181 -7.50 -1.53 -17.27
C SER A 181 -7.82 -2.94 -17.75
N THR A 182 -7.98 -3.12 -19.06
CA THR A 182 -8.10 -4.45 -19.67
C THR A 182 -6.75 -5.17 -19.78
N ARG A 183 -5.67 -4.54 -19.35
CA ARG A 183 -4.32 -5.13 -19.31
C ARG A 183 -4.11 -5.86 -18.00
N PHE A 184 -4.59 -7.08 -17.90
CA PHE A 184 -4.43 -7.95 -16.74
C PHE A 184 -3.06 -8.64 -16.68
N THR A 185 -2.01 -8.02 -17.15
CA THR A 185 -0.65 -8.55 -17.07
C THR A 185 0.15 -7.73 -16.07
N SER A 186 0.67 -8.40 -15.07
CA SER A 186 1.49 -7.78 -14.02
C SER A 186 2.88 -7.32 -14.47
N GLY A 187 3.16 -7.32 -15.76
CA GLY A 187 4.50 -7.15 -16.28
C GLY A 187 5.34 -8.43 -16.17
N VAL A 188 6.47 -8.46 -16.89
CA VAL A 188 7.43 -9.56 -16.86
C VAL A 188 8.63 -9.14 -16.02
N GLY A 189 9.20 -10.05 -15.25
CA GLY A 189 10.41 -9.81 -14.45
C GLY A 189 10.14 -9.34 -13.01
N PRO A 190 11.21 -9.09 -12.24
CA PRO A 190 11.10 -8.64 -10.86
C PRO A 190 10.64 -7.18 -10.77
N GLY A 191 10.11 -6.79 -9.62
CA GLY A 191 9.76 -5.41 -9.33
C GLY A 191 8.29 -5.20 -8.98
N PRO A 192 7.92 -3.95 -8.68
CA PRO A 192 6.56 -3.61 -8.36
C PRO A 192 5.57 -4.05 -9.44
N ARG A 193 4.53 -4.77 -9.02
CA ARG A 193 3.46 -5.24 -9.90
C ARG A 193 2.38 -4.18 -10.01
N ARG A 194 1.75 -4.12 -11.15
CA ARG A 194 0.59 -3.26 -11.35
C ARG A 194 -0.61 -3.85 -10.62
N ALA A 195 -1.29 -3.07 -9.81
CA ALA A 195 -2.57 -3.48 -9.23
C ALA A 195 -3.62 -3.66 -10.35
N PRO A 196 -4.32 -4.80 -10.41
CA PRO A 196 -5.16 -5.13 -11.57
C PRO A 196 -6.30 -4.14 -11.83
N LEU A 197 -6.85 -3.56 -10.78
CA LEU A 197 -7.92 -2.55 -10.85
C LEU A 197 -7.42 -1.15 -10.45
N GLY A 198 -6.11 -0.95 -10.30
CA GLY A 198 -5.56 0.20 -9.57
C GLY A 198 -5.62 -0.01 -8.06
N LEU A 199 -5.36 1.04 -7.29
CA LEU A 199 -5.48 0.98 -5.83
C LEU A 199 -6.95 0.87 -5.41
N SER A 200 -7.16 0.28 -4.25
CA SER A 200 -8.48 0.09 -3.64
C SER A 200 -8.67 1.04 -2.47
N ALA A 201 -9.86 1.61 -2.37
CA ALA A 201 -10.33 2.33 -1.20
C ALA A 201 -11.47 1.60 -0.47
N ASP A 202 -11.76 0.37 -0.88
CA ASP A 202 -12.73 -0.51 -0.29
C ASP A 202 -12.13 -1.20 0.95
N PRO A 203 -12.74 -1.13 2.15
CA PRO A 203 -12.23 -1.77 3.36
C PRO A 203 -11.96 -3.27 3.19
N GLY A 204 -11.03 -3.83 3.98
CA GLY A 204 -10.65 -5.25 3.89
C GLY A 204 -9.30 -5.51 3.22
N GLY A 205 -8.52 -4.47 2.92
CA GLY A 205 -7.12 -4.58 2.51
C GLY A 205 -6.19 -4.13 3.62
N MET A 206 -5.32 -5.03 4.11
CA MET A 206 -4.43 -4.75 5.24
C MET A 206 -2.98 -5.10 4.94
N PRO A 207 -2.01 -4.32 5.45
CA PRO A 207 -0.61 -4.67 5.34
C PRO A 207 -0.24 -5.81 6.30
N LEU A 208 0.74 -6.62 5.90
CA LEU A 208 1.31 -7.70 6.70
C LEU A 208 2.74 -7.34 7.12
N TYR A 209 3.06 -7.64 8.37
CA TYR A 209 4.35 -7.35 9.00
C TYR A 209 4.93 -8.60 9.66
N LEU A 210 6.25 -8.72 9.62
CA LEU A 210 7.05 -9.64 10.43
C LEU A 210 8.11 -8.83 11.17
N ASP A 211 8.20 -9.00 12.49
CA ASP A 211 9.16 -8.27 13.36
C ASP A 211 9.18 -6.73 13.10
N GLY A 212 8.02 -6.15 12.80
CA GLY A 212 7.89 -4.73 12.51
C GLY A 212 8.32 -4.31 11.10
N VAL A 213 8.71 -5.25 10.24
CA VAL A 213 9.05 -5.02 8.83
C VAL A 213 7.84 -5.30 7.95
N ALA A 214 7.47 -4.36 7.08
CA ALA A 214 6.40 -4.57 6.11
C ALA A 214 6.82 -5.63 5.08
N VAL A 215 6.07 -6.73 4.98
CA VAL A 215 6.40 -7.88 4.12
C VAL A 215 5.38 -8.17 3.03
N GLY A 216 4.19 -7.59 3.14
CA GLY A 216 3.15 -7.82 2.13
C GLY A 216 1.81 -7.22 2.53
N GLY A 217 0.75 -7.79 1.98
CA GLY A 217 -0.63 -7.41 2.29
C GLY A 217 -1.62 -8.55 2.03
N VAL A 218 -2.76 -8.47 2.71
CA VAL A 218 -3.93 -9.33 2.52
C VAL A 218 -5.11 -8.49 2.06
N GLY A 219 -5.93 -9.04 1.16
CA GLY A 219 -7.17 -8.44 0.70
C GLY A 219 -8.29 -9.46 0.68
N VAL A 220 -9.47 -9.04 1.12
CA VAL A 220 -10.65 -9.88 1.29
C VAL A 220 -11.84 -9.27 0.56
N ILE A 221 -12.66 -10.13 -0.03
CA ILE A 221 -14.00 -9.83 -0.56
C ILE A 221 -14.95 -10.90 -0.04
N ALA A 222 -15.94 -10.50 0.75
CA ALA A 222 -16.96 -11.39 1.33
C ALA A 222 -18.39 -10.89 1.12
N ASP A 223 -18.60 -9.58 0.96
CA ASP A 223 -19.93 -8.98 0.79
C ASP A 223 -20.35 -8.78 -0.67
N GLY A 224 -19.42 -9.03 -1.63
CA GLY A 224 -19.67 -8.84 -3.06
C GLY A 224 -19.73 -7.38 -3.52
N VAL A 225 -19.38 -6.44 -2.66
CA VAL A 225 -19.31 -5.01 -2.94
C VAL A 225 -17.84 -4.61 -3.06
N TYR A 226 -17.55 -3.63 -3.91
CA TYR A 226 -16.23 -3.03 -4.03
C TYR A 226 -16.42 -1.52 -4.04
N GLY A 227 -16.47 -0.95 -2.84
CA GLY A 227 -16.96 0.39 -2.59
C GLY A 227 -16.09 1.23 -1.69
N LEU A 228 -16.27 2.54 -1.79
CA LEU A 228 -15.60 3.53 -0.96
C LEU A 228 -16.41 3.75 0.33
N ASP A 229 -15.78 3.68 1.50
CA ASP A 229 -16.38 4.20 2.72
C ASP A 229 -16.51 5.73 2.63
N LYS A 230 -17.71 6.23 2.77
CA LYS A 230 -18.01 7.66 2.60
C LYS A 230 -18.24 8.39 3.90
N ASN A 231 -18.55 7.65 4.94
CA ASN A 231 -18.77 8.21 6.26
C ASN A 231 -17.67 7.79 7.22
N ILE A 232 -16.47 8.26 7.00
CA ILE A 232 -15.29 7.99 7.85
C ILE A 232 -15.54 8.33 9.34
N GLY A 233 -16.65 9.01 9.65
CA GLY A 233 -16.98 9.43 11.03
C GLY A 233 -17.62 8.37 11.89
N ASP A 234 -18.19 7.31 11.34
CA ASP A 234 -18.79 6.19 12.06
C ASP A 234 -17.89 4.96 12.10
N PHE A 235 -18.36 3.88 12.68
CA PHE A 235 -17.70 2.59 12.71
C PHE A 235 -18.57 1.59 11.96
N ASP A 236 -18.00 1.06 10.88
CA ASP A 236 -18.65 0.06 10.06
C ASP A 236 -18.43 -1.35 10.63
N HIS A 237 -19.40 -2.22 10.42
CA HIS A 237 -19.24 -3.66 10.63
C HIS A 237 -18.99 -4.37 9.31
N ASP A 238 -17.92 -3.96 8.63
CA ASP A 238 -17.53 -4.44 7.32
C ASP A 238 -17.01 -5.88 7.40
N LEU A 239 -17.60 -6.80 6.60
CA LEU A 239 -17.23 -8.21 6.61
C LEU A 239 -15.84 -8.45 6.04
N ASP A 240 -15.46 -7.70 5.01
CA ASP A 240 -14.15 -7.82 4.38
C ASP A 240 -13.06 -7.41 5.36
N GLU A 241 -13.30 -6.32 6.09
CA GLU A 241 -12.33 -5.78 7.03
C GLU A 241 -12.15 -6.66 8.27
N ILE A 242 -13.23 -7.20 8.83
CA ILE A 242 -13.11 -8.08 10.01
C ILE A 242 -12.42 -9.40 9.67
N ILE A 243 -12.67 -9.97 8.48
CA ILE A 243 -11.99 -11.18 8.02
C ILE A 243 -10.52 -10.88 7.73
N ALA A 244 -10.21 -9.72 7.13
CA ALA A 244 -8.84 -9.28 6.94
C ALA A 244 -8.13 -9.03 8.28
N THR A 245 -8.82 -8.53 9.31
CA THR A 245 -8.27 -8.38 10.66
C THR A 245 -7.87 -9.73 11.25
N ALA A 246 -8.71 -10.76 11.11
CA ALA A 246 -8.36 -12.13 11.54
C ALA A 246 -7.11 -12.65 10.81
N ALA A 247 -7.03 -12.41 9.50
CA ALA A 247 -5.89 -12.79 8.69
C ALA A 247 -4.56 -12.18 9.15
N THR A 248 -4.59 -10.99 9.76
CA THR A 248 -3.38 -10.29 10.23
C THR A 248 -2.87 -10.76 11.59
N VAL A 249 -3.54 -11.66 12.30
CA VAL A 249 -3.08 -12.10 13.62
C VAL A 249 -1.74 -12.82 13.50
N GLY A 250 -0.73 -12.34 14.22
CA GLY A 250 0.67 -12.76 14.08
C GLY A 250 1.46 -11.96 13.03
N TYR A 251 0.76 -11.23 12.15
CA TYR A 251 1.33 -10.41 11.07
C TYR A 251 0.84 -8.95 11.12
N ALA A 252 0.28 -8.53 12.24
CA ALA A 252 -0.30 -7.20 12.36
C ALA A 252 0.77 -6.10 12.37
N ALA A 253 0.42 -4.94 11.81
CA ALA A 253 1.26 -3.76 11.91
C ALA A 253 1.47 -3.35 13.38
N PRO A 254 2.69 -2.94 13.78
CA PRO A 254 2.93 -2.35 15.09
C PRO A 254 1.99 -1.17 15.35
N LEU A 255 1.51 -1.04 16.59
CA LEU A 255 0.49 -0.04 16.94
C LEU A 255 0.95 1.39 16.69
N ASP A 256 2.21 1.69 16.98
CA ASP A 256 2.80 3.03 16.93
C ASP A 256 3.01 3.58 15.51
N ILE A 257 2.95 2.71 14.47
CA ILE A 257 3.10 3.11 13.07
C ILE A 257 1.78 3.13 12.30
N ARG A 258 0.66 2.74 12.91
CA ARG A 258 -0.66 2.69 12.25
C ARG A 258 -1.18 4.08 11.91
N ALA A 259 -2.02 4.15 10.90
CA ALA A 259 -2.62 5.41 10.43
C ALA A 259 -3.36 6.18 11.53
N ASP A 260 -3.97 5.50 12.50
CA ASP A 260 -4.68 6.09 13.64
C ASP A 260 -3.74 6.79 14.66
N GLN A 261 -2.43 6.66 14.51
CA GLN A 261 -1.43 7.45 15.23
C GLN A 261 -0.99 8.71 14.46
N ILE A 262 -1.53 8.92 13.26
CA ILE A 262 -1.12 9.99 12.36
C ILE A 262 -2.23 11.04 12.26
N THR A 263 -1.88 12.31 12.51
CA THR A 263 -2.79 13.44 12.32
C THR A 263 -2.42 14.18 11.04
N ILE A 264 -3.38 14.29 10.11
CA ILE A 264 -3.25 15.00 8.83
C ILE A 264 -4.26 16.14 8.85
N VAL A 265 -3.80 17.39 8.65
CA VAL A 265 -4.66 18.59 8.63
C VAL A 265 -5.61 18.66 9.85
N GLY A 266 -5.12 18.27 11.03
CA GLY A 266 -5.88 18.29 12.29
C GLY A 266 -6.87 17.13 12.46
N LYS A 267 -6.89 16.16 11.58
CA LYS A 267 -7.72 14.94 11.68
C LYS A 267 -6.81 13.71 11.88
N THR A 268 -7.20 12.83 12.78
CA THR A 268 -6.56 11.53 12.93
C THR A 268 -7.01 10.62 11.78
N ALA A 269 -6.07 9.96 11.14
CA ALA A 269 -6.40 9.02 10.08
C ALA A 269 -7.05 7.75 10.65
N ARG A 270 -7.79 7.02 9.82
CA ARG A 270 -8.41 5.74 10.17
C ARG A 270 -7.46 4.61 9.76
N PHE A 271 -7.32 3.61 10.62
CA PHE A 271 -6.61 2.38 10.28
C PHE A 271 -7.59 1.24 9.99
N SER A 272 -8.49 0.95 10.92
CA SER A 272 -9.51 -0.09 10.79
C SER A 272 -10.69 0.24 11.70
N ASP A 273 -11.87 -0.22 11.32
CA ASP A 273 -13.08 -0.21 12.14
C ASP A 273 -13.31 -1.56 12.84
N SER A 274 -12.47 -2.55 12.52
CA SER A 274 -12.51 -3.89 13.07
C SER A 274 -11.32 -4.15 13.99
N PHE A 275 -11.54 -4.80 15.11
CA PHE A 275 -10.53 -5.09 16.12
C PHE A 275 -10.43 -6.60 16.36
N VAL A 276 -9.29 -7.05 16.92
CA VAL A 276 -9.06 -8.47 17.25
C VAL A 276 -10.11 -8.97 18.27
N GLU A 277 -10.58 -8.08 19.14
CA GLU A 277 -11.61 -8.36 20.12
C GLU A 277 -13.00 -8.64 19.52
N ASP A 278 -13.23 -8.24 18.28
CA ASP A 278 -14.48 -8.44 17.53
C ASP A 278 -14.51 -9.79 16.79
N LEU A 279 -13.40 -10.54 16.79
CA LEU A 279 -13.31 -11.83 16.12
C LEU A 279 -14.18 -12.88 16.81
N VAL A 280 -14.86 -13.67 16.00
CA VAL A 280 -15.66 -14.80 16.45
C VAL A 280 -14.83 -16.09 16.46
N SER A 281 -13.91 -16.23 15.52
CA SER A 281 -12.97 -17.35 15.48
C SER A 281 -11.85 -17.19 16.52
N THR A 282 -11.11 -18.27 16.74
CA THR A 282 -9.83 -18.24 17.45
C THR A 282 -8.72 -18.30 16.40
N PRO A 283 -8.04 -17.18 16.08
CA PRO A 283 -7.11 -17.13 14.95
C PRO A 283 -5.92 -18.10 15.06
N SER A 284 -5.55 -18.53 16.27
CA SER A 284 -4.52 -19.55 16.46
C SER A 284 -4.98 -21.00 16.20
N ASP A 285 -6.28 -21.20 16.00
CA ASP A 285 -6.91 -22.49 15.75
C ASP A 285 -7.51 -22.45 14.32
N PHE A 286 -6.66 -22.50 13.33
CA PHE A 286 -7.03 -22.47 11.92
C PHE A 286 -6.73 -23.81 11.24
N ASN A 287 -7.51 -24.14 10.20
CA ASN A 287 -7.27 -25.30 9.38
C ASN A 287 -6.18 -25.03 8.34
N SER A 288 -5.31 -26.01 8.12
CA SER A 288 -4.35 -25.98 6.99
C SER A 288 -5.08 -25.98 5.65
N LEU A 289 -4.43 -25.52 4.58
CA LEU A 289 -5.03 -25.57 3.23
C LEU A 289 -5.48 -26.98 2.85
N ALA A 290 -4.70 -28.01 3.21
CA ALA A 290 -5.06 -29.40 2.93
C ALA A 290 -6.36 -29.83 3.64
N GLU A 291 -6.59 -29.36 4.87
CA GLU A 291 -7.84 -29.61 5.62
C GLU A 291 -8.99 -28.82 5.03
N LEU A 292 -8.77 -27.57 4.63
CA LEU A 292 -9.77 -26.73 3.96
C LEU A 292 -10.21 -27.34 2.62
N ASP A 293 -9.26 -27.78 1.80
CA ASP A 293 -9.55 -28.45 0.53
C ASP A 293 -10.31 -29.79 0.76
N ALA A 294 -9.88 -30.58 1.73
CA ALA A 294 -10.53 -31.84 2.08
C ALA A 294 -11.97 -31.66 2.60
N SER A 295 -12.25 -30.56 3.29
CA SER A 295 -13.59 -30.21 3.76
C SER A 295 -14.50 -29.64 2.66
N GLY A 296 -13.95 -29.27 1.51
CA GLY A 296 -14.64 -28.58 0.44
C GLY A 296 -14.95 -27.11 0.73
N ALA A 297 -14.23 -26.50 1.68
CA ALA A 297 -14.42 -25.10 2.05
C ALA A 297 -14.06 -24.14 0.91
N GLY A 298 -13.14 -24.52 0.03
CA GLY A 298 -12.72 -23.70 -1.11
C GLY A 298 -11.47 -24.29 -1.76
N SER A 299 -10.78 -23.50 -2.58
CA SER A 299 -9.52 -23.89 -3.19
C SER A 299 -8.68 -22.68 -3.60
N LEU A 300 -7.39 -22.91 -3.84
CA LEU A 300 -6.55 -21.95 -4.54
C LEU A 300 -7.01 -21.81 -5.99
N VAL A 301 -7.10 -20.56 -6.47
CA VAL A 301 -7.60 -20.27 -7.83
C VAL A 301 -6.59 -19.42 -8.60
N ALA A 302 -6.47 -19.70 -9.90
CA ALA A 302 -5.60 -18.94 -10.78
C ALA A 302 -6.17 -17.53 -11.04
N VAL A 303 -5.26 -16.54 -11.09
CA VAL A 303 -5.55 -15.17 -11.53
C VAL A 303 -4.67 -14.89 -12.75
N PRO A 304 -5.23 -14.88 -13.97
CA PRO A 304 -4.45 -14.73 -15.19
C PRO A 304 -3.52 -13.51 -15.15
N GLY A 305 -2.25 -13.72 -15.47
CA GLY A 305 -1.21 -12.69 -15.43
C GLY A 305 -0.63 -12.39 -14.06
N TYR A 306 -1.19 -12.93 -12.97
CA TYR A 306 -0.76 -12.68 -11.59
C TYR A 306 -0.37 -13.95 -10.83
N TYR A 307 -1.16 -14.99 -10.93
CA TYR A 307 -1.01 -16.20 -10.10
C TYR A 307 -1.49 -17.46 -10.82
N ALA A 308 -0.73 -18.55 -10.71
CA ALA A 308 -1.04 -19.82 -11.38
C ALA A 308 -2.11 -20.67 -10.68
N GLY A 309 -2.34 -20.46 -9.38
CA GLY A 309 -3.39 -21.14 -8.62
C GLY A 309 -3.05 -22.56 -8.14
N SER A 310 -1.81 -23.03 -8.27
CA SER A 310 -1.46 -24.42 -7.98
C SER A 310 -0.96 -24.68 -6.56
N SER A 311 -0.34 -23.70 -5.93
CA SER A 311 0.20 -23.76 -4.56
C SER A 311 0.45 -22.36 -4.05
N THR A 312 0.56 -22.19 -2.73
CA THR A 312 1.07 -20.96 -2.13
C THR A 312 2.53 -20.76 -2.56
N LEU A 313 2.94 -19.50 -2.61
CA LEU A 313 4.28 -19.08 -2.98
C LEU A 313 4.92 -18.30 -1.84
N ALA A 314 6.23 -18.39 -1.70
CA ALA A 314 6.98 -17.51 -0.83
C ALA A 314 7.15 -16.11 -1.46
N GLY A 315 7.15 -15.09 -0.64
CA GLY A 315 7.44 -13.71 -1.04
C GLY A 315 8.93 -13.47 -1.28
N THR A 316 9.26 -12.25 -1.66
CA THR A 316 10.63 -11.81 -1.88
C THR A 316 11.11 -10.90 -0.76
N ILE A 317 12.41 -10.92 -0.45
CA ILE A 317 13.02 -9.97 0.49
C ILE A 317 13.04 -8.60 -0.18
N PHE A 318 12.31 -7.65 0.39
CA PHE A 318 12.24 -6.29 -0.14
C PHE A 318 13.60 -5.59 -0.06
N GLY A 319 13.95 -4.87 -1.13
CA GLY A 319 15.22 -4.16 -1.22
C GLY A 319 16.40 -5.02 -1.72
N THR A 320 16.09 -6.19 -2.30
CA THR A 320 17.05 -7.08 -2.96
C THR A 320 16.68 -7.28 -4.44
N SER A 321 17.63 -7.69 -5.27
CA SER A 321 17.40 -7.88 -6.72
C SER A 321 16.17 -8.74 -7.06
N PRO A 322 15.87 -9.84 -6.35
CA PRO A 322 14.63 -10.60 -6.59
C PRO A 322 13.35 -9.78 -6.40
N SER A 323 13.35 -8.76 -5.52
CA SER A 323 12.22 -7.85 -5.38
C SER A 323 12.14 -6.79 -6.48
N GLY A 324 13.12 -6.75 -7.41
CA GLY A 324 13.25 -5.73 -8.43
C GLY A 324 13.65 -4.35 -7.91
N ILE A 325 14.09 -4.27 -6.65
CA ILE A 325 14.54 -3.04 -5.99
C ILE A 325 15.79 -3.40 -5.20
N ARG A 326 16.92 -2.73 -5.44
CA ARG A 326 18.15 -2.96 -4.68
C ARG A 326 18.90 -1.67 -4.38
N PRO A 327 19.90 -1.70 -3.48
CA PRO A 327 20.79 -0.56 -3.27
C PRO A 327 21.39 -0.08 -4.60
N ALA A 328 21.44 1.23 -4.78
CA ALA A 328 22.08 1.86 -5.91
C ALA A 328 23.62 1.79 -5.78
N ASP A 329 24.31 1.94 -6.91
CA ASP A 329 25.77 2.06 -6.90
C ASP A 329 26.17 3.41 -6.30
N PRO A 330 26.95 3.44 -5.20
CA PRO A 330 27.35 4.67 -4.53
C PRO A 330 28.17 5.62 -5.40
N ASP A 331 28.85 5.11 -6.43
CA ASP A 331 29.63 5.95 -7.34
C ASP A 331 28.75 6.89 -8.18
N PHE A 332 27.47 6.53 -8.39
CA PHE A 332 26.51 7.36 -9.12
C PHE A 332 25.56 8.14 -8.20
N PHE A 333 25.39 7.70 -6.96
CA PHE A 333 24.43 8.27 -6.02
C PHE A 333 25.15 8.82 -4.79
N ALA A 334 25.75 9.98 -4.97
CA ALA A 334 26.45 10.73 -3.92
C ALA A 334 25.97 12.18 -3.88
N ASP A 335 26.11 12.82 -2.71
CA ASP A 335 25.85 14.25 -2.55
C ASP A 335 27.00 15.11 -3.15
N ALA A 336 26.85 16.44 -3.08
CA ALA A 336 27.86 17.38 -3.59
C ALA A 336 29.23 17.29 -2.86
N ASN A 337 29.30 16.62 -1.70
CA ASN A 337 30.52 16.40 -0.95
C ASN A 337 31.15 15.02 -1.23
N GLY A 338 30.49 14.21 -2.06
CA GLY A 338 30.89 12.84 -2.36
C GLY A 338 30.47 11.80 -1.33
N GLU A 339 29.56 12.15 -0.40
CA GLU A 339 29.01 11.21 0.58
C GLU A 339 27.87 10.40 -0.07
N SER A 340 27.88 9.09 0.16
CA SER A 340 26.87 8.18 -0.40
C SER A 340 25.46 8.50 0.12
N LEU A 341 24.51 8.56 -0.79
CA LEU A 341 23.08 8.74 -0.48
C LEU A 341 22.41 7.39 -0.13
N ASP A 342 21.38 7.43 0.71
CA ASP A 342 20.45 6.31 0.86
C ASP A 342 19.61 6.22 -0.42
N ALA A 343 20.12 5.50 -1.41
CA ALA A 343 19.55 5.37 -2.73
C ALA A 343 19.34 3.91 -3.11
N PHE A 344 18.22 3.63 -3.75
CA PHE A 344 17.82 2.34 -4.30
C PHE A 344 17.33 2.55 -5.73
N VAL A 345 17.54 1.55 -6.59
CA VAL A 345 17.12 1.56 -7.99
C VAL A 345 16.22 0.39 -8.31
N PHE A 346 15.41 0.53 -9.34
CA PHE A 346 14.62 -0.55 -9.92
C PHE A 346 15.46 -1.37 -10.88
N VAL A 347 15.40 -2.70 -10.78
CA VAL A 347 16.20 -3.59 -11.62
C VAL A 347 15.33 -4.58 -12.38
N ASP A 348 15.89 -5.07 -13.49
CA ASP A 348 15.32 -6.15 -14.29
C ASP A 348 15.84 -7.53 -13.85
N GLU A 349 15.47 -8.58 -14.59
CA GLU A 349 15.91 -9.97 -14.35
C GLU A 349 17.44 -10.15 -14.44
N SER A 350 18.14 -9.24 -15.10
CA SER A 350 19.60 -9.25 -15.25
C SER A 350 20.31 -8.39 -14.20
N ASP A 351 19.58 -7.94 -13.17
CA ASP A 351 20.06 -7.01 -12.12
C ASP A 351 20.53 -5.64 -12.68
N THR A 352 20.07 -5.27 -13.88
CA THR A 352 20.37 -4.00 -14.51
C THR A 352 19.37 -2.93 -14.09
N ASN A 353 19.85 -1.71 -13.77
CA ASN A 353 18.97 -0.59 -13.45
C ASN A 353 18.03 -0.30 -14.64
N ARG A 354 16.72 -0.41 -14.41
CA ARG A 354 15.69 -0.21 -15.44
C ARG A 354 15.55 1.25 -15.88
N PHE A 355 15.87 2.19 -15.02
CA PHE A 355 15.66 3.62 -15.23
C PHE A 355 16.93 4.42 -14.88
N PRO A 356 18.07 4.11 -15.54
CA PRO A 356 19.27 4.92 -15.36
C PRO A 356 19.04 6.33 -15.92
N ALA A 357 19.81 7.31 -15.43
CA ALA A 357 19.73 8.65 -15.98
C ALA A 357 20.07 8.65 -17.48
N THR A 358 19.24 9.29 -18.29
CA THR A 358 19.38 9.40 -19.75
C THR A 358 19.10 10.82 -20.22
N ASP A 359 19.56 11.13 -21.42
CA ASP A 359 19.23 12.38 -22.10
C ASP A 359 17.73 12.42 -22.47
N ALA A 360 17.09 13.57 -22.33
CA ALA A 360 15.76 13.79 -22.88
C ALA A 360 15.78 13.65 -24.42
N SER A 361 14.70 13.14 -24.99
CA SER A 361 14.51 13.08 -26.43
C SER A 361 13.99 14.40 -27.02
N ASP A 362 13.35 15.22 -26.18
CA ASP A 362 12.71 16.47 -26.56
C ASP A 362 13.62 17.69 -26.29
N ALA A 363 13.37 18.74 -27.03
CA ALA A 363 14.02 20.04 -26.87
C ALA A 363 12.92 21.13 -26.91
N PRO A 364 12.34 21.51 -25.76
CA PRO A 364 11.27 22.48 -25.70
C PRO A 364 11.66 23.79 -26.42
N GLY A 365 10.77 24.27 -27.29
CA GLY A 365 11.03 25.46 -28.10
C GLY A 365 11.97 25.23 -29.30
N GLY A 366 12.33 23.96 -29.58
CA GLY A 366 13.18 23.60 -30.71
C GLY A 366 14.67 23.93 -30.55
N ASP A 367 15.08 24.36 -29.35
CA ASP A 367 16.48 24.66 -29.05
C ASP A 367 17.11 23.49 -28.28
N ALA A 368 18.13 22.88 -28.88
CA ALA A 368 18.87 21.75 -28.30
C ALA A 368 19.49 22.10 -26.91
N GLN A 369 19.73 23.38 -26.62
CA GLN A 369 20.24 23.82 -25.32
C GLN A 369 19.19 23.75 -24.19
N ASN A 370 17.90 23.59 -24.52
CA ASN A 370 16.83 23.43 -23.57
C ASN A 370 16.57 21.95 -23.21
N ARG A 371 17.36 21.04 -23.78
CA ARG A 371 17.26 19.61 -23.52
C ARG A 371 17.91 19.25 -22.18
N LEU A 372 17.25 18.41 -21.39
CA LEU A 372 17.87 17.80 -20.22
C LEU A 372 18.90 16.78 -20.66
N THR A 373 20.12 16.94 -20.18
CA THR A 373 21.18 15.94 -20.39
C THR A 373 21.14 14.86 -19.31
N GLN A 374 21.77 13.72 -19.57
CA GLN A 374 21.97 12.66 -18.59
C GLN A 374 22.56 13.20 -17.27
N LEU A 375 23.51 14.12 -17.35
CA LEU A 375 24.14 14.73 -16.17
C LEU A 375 23.14 15.60 -15.39
N ASP A 376 22.28 16.37 -16.09
CA ASP A 376 21.24 17.16 -15.45
C ASP A 376 20.25 16.25 -14.70
N VAL A 377 19.83 15.15 -15.35
CA VAL A 377 18.90 14.17 -14.76
C VAL A 377 19.52 13.53 -13.51
N GLN A 378 20.78 13.07 -13.59
CA GLN A 378 21.48 12.49 -12.44
C GLN A 378 21.62 13.49 -11.29
N THR A 379 21.97 14.74 -11.62
CA THR A 379 22.09 15.82 -10.63
C THR A 379 20.76 16.09 -9.93
N ILE A 380 19.66 16.19 -10.70
CA ILE A 380 18.32 16.41 -10.14
C ILE A 380 17.94 15.27 -9.16
N ILE A 381 18.19 14.02 -9.54
CA ILE A 381 17.89 12.86 -8.71
C ILE A 381 18.74 12.90 -7.42
N ASN A 382 20.04 13.15 -7.52
CA ASN A 382 20.94 13.16 -6.36
C ASN A 382 20.58 14.30 -5.40
N GLU A 383 20.31 15.50 -5.89
CA GLU A 383 19.88 16.62 -5.06
C GLU A 383 18.54 16.33 -4.35
N ALA A 384 17.57 15.75 -5.06
CA ALA A 384 16.27 15.39 -4.47
C ALA A 384 16.44 14.30 -3.37
N LEU A 385 17.26 13.27 -3.63
CA LEU A 385 17.57 12.25 -2.63
C LEU A 385 18.36 12.83 -1.46
N GLY A 386 19.28 13.74 -1.69
CA GLY A 386 20.04 14.46 -0.66
C GLY A 386 19.12 15.23 0.29
N VAL A 387 18.14 15.96 -0.27
CA VAL A 387 17.11 16.64 0.53
C VAL A 387 16.27 15.63 1.32
N ALA A 388 15.85 14.52 0.70
CA ALA A 388 15.07 13.49 1.38
C ALA A 388 15.85 12.85 2.54
N ASN A 389 17.15 12.59 2.35
CA ASN A 389 18.02 12.00 3.36
C ASN A 389 18.25 12.94 4.58
N GLN A 390 18.17 14.25 4.36
CA GLN A 390 18.30 15.26 5.44
C GLN A 390 16.95 15.62 6.08
N SER A 391 15.86 15.45 5.36
CA SER A 391 14.51 15.75 5.84
C SER A 391 14.06 14.76 6.91
N ARG A 392 13.21 15.22 7.83
CA ARG A 392 12.58 14.37 8.86
C ARG A 392 11.09 14.31 8.63
N ALA A 393 10.57 13.12 8.41
CA ALA A 393 9.14 12.89 8.23
C ALA A 393 8.47 12.82 9.62
N GLN A 394 7.48 13.69 9.87
CA GLN A 394 6.76 13.72 11.15
C GLN A 394 5.77 12.57 11.32
N ILE A 395 5.31 12.01 10.20
CA ILE A 395 4.32 10.92 10.16
C ILE A 395 4.94 9.53 10.26
N ARG A 396 6.24 9.42 10.52
CA ARG A 396 6.95 8.13 10.57
C ARG A 396 7.57 7.86 11.92
N VAL A 397 7.62 6.60 12.27
CA VAL A 397 8.29 6.07 13.46
C VAL A 397 9.54 5.31 13.02
N PRO A 398 10.66 5.39 13.77
CA PRO A 398 10.87 6.26 14.93
C PRO A 398 10.95 7.75 14.53
N VAL A 399 10.58 8.62 15.48
CA VAL A 399 10.65 10.07 15.29
C VAL A 399 12.07 10.48 14.87
N GLY A 400 12.17 11.33 13.86
CA GLY A 400 13.45 11.72 13.27
C GLY A 400 13.89 10.85 12.09
N SER A 401 13.08 9.87 11.68
CA SER A 401 13.31 9.10 10.46
C SER A 401 13.37 10.01 9.24
N GLN A 402 14.24 9.65 8.30
CA GLN A 402 14.36 10.35 7.02
C GLN A 402 13.09 10.23 6.19
N ALA A 403 12.86 11.18 5.30
CA ALA A 403 11.78 11.08 4.32
C ALA A 403 11.99 9.86 3.40
N ARG A 404 10.90 9.17 3.07
CA ARG A 404 10.89 7.99 2.21
C ARG A 404 10.16 8.33 0.93
N VAL A 405 10.90 8.41 -0.15
CA VAL A 405 10.41 8.94 -1.44
C VAL A 405 10.86 8.08 -2.61
N THR A 406 10.11 8.18 -3.70
CA THR A 406 10.56 7.81 -5.06
C THR A 406 10.70 9.10 -5.86
N VAL A 407 11.82 9.27 -6.53
CA VAL A 407 12.12 10.41 -7.40
C VAL A 407 12.10 9.94 -8.85
N SER A 408 11.31 10.61 -9.68
CA SER A 408 11.24 10.36 -11.12
C SER A 408 11.49 11.67 -11.87
N VAL A 409 12.32 11.63 -12.91
CA VAL A 409 12.50 12.73 -13.83
C VAL A 409 11.93 12.31 -15.18
N VAL A 410 11.10 13.16 -15.75
CA VAL A 410 10.45 12.93 -17.05
C VAL A 410 10.67 14.11 -17.98
N ASP A 411 10.64 13.86 -19.29
CA ASP A 411 10.63 14.93 -20.31
C ASP A 411 9.21 15.50 -20.49
N THR A 412 9.05 16.48 -21.39
CA THR A 412 7.75 17.12 -21.63
C THR A 412 6.75 16.20 -22.35
N GLN A 413 7.17 15.06 -22.84
CA GLN A 413 6.33 14.03 -23.45
C GLN A 413 5.96 12.93 -22.48
N GLY A 414 6.47 12.98 -21.23
CA GLY A 414 6.23 11.97 -20.21
C GLY A 414 7.18 10.78 -20.26
N THR A 415 8.25 10.83 -21.08
CA THR A 415 9.28 9.78 -21.08
C THR A 415 10.07 9.81 -19.79
N ILE A 416 10.21 8.66 -19.13
CA ILE A 416 11.00 8.54 -17.89
C ILE A 416 12.48 8.65 -18.27
N LEU A 417 13.14 9.68 -17.75
CA LEU A 417 14.57 9.95 -17.96
C LEU A 417 15.46 9.36 -16.87
N GLY A 418 14.90 9.06 -15.72
CA GLY A 418 15.61 8.42 -14.63
C GLY A 418 14.73 8.28 -13.40
N MET A 419 14.96 7.23 -12.60
CA MET A 419 14.27 7.01 -11.33
C MET A 419 15.23 6.48 -10.27
N ALA A 420 15.03 6.94 -9.04
CA ALA A 420 15.64 6.35 -7.86
C ALA A 420 14.72 6.56 -6.64
N ARG A 421 15.02 5.87 -5.53
CA ARG A 421 14.22 5.94 -4.33
C ARG A 421 15.06 5.80 -3.08
N THR A 422 14.53 6.19 -1.94
CA THR A 422 15.12 5.87 -0.65
C THR A 422 14.77 4.44 -0.24
N ARG A 423 15.56 3.85 0.67
CA ARG A 423 15.52 2.46 1.14
C ARG A 423 14.11 1.90 1.35
N ASP A 424 13.30 2.54 2.13
CA ASP A 424 11.99 2.07 2.57
C ASP A 424 10.87 2.99 2.05
N GLY A 425 11.02 3.48 0.82
CA GLY A 425 9.95 4.27 0.18
C GLY A 425 8.70 3.44 -0.04
N PRO A 426 7.49 4.03 0.04
CA PRO A 426 6.26 3.34 -0.37
C PRO A 426 6.38 2.81 -1.80
N VAL A 427 5.81 1.64 -2.06
CA VAL A 427 5.80 1.07 -3.42
C VAL A 427 4.80 1.80 -4.30
N PHE A 428 3.77 2.39 -3.69
CA PHE A 428 2.80 3.25 -4.37
C PHE A 428 3.48 4.27 -5.31
N GLY A 429 2.96 4.37 -6.54
CA GLY A 429 3.49 5.27 -7.58
C GLY A 429 4.78 4.79 -8.26
N SER A 430 5.25 3.59 -7.94
CA SER A 430 6.41 2.96 -8.60
C SER A 430 6.07 1.62 -9.28
N ASP A 431 4.79 1.28 -9.34
CA ASP A 431 4.22 0.11 -10.02
C ASP A 431 4.03 0.37 -11.53
N VAL A 432 5.05 0.92 -12.15
CA VAL A 432 5.08 1.23 -13.59
C VAL A 432 5.61 0.04 -14.37
N SER A 433 4.87 -0.38 -15.36
CA SER A 433 5.24 -1.46 -16.28
C SER A 433 5.80 -0.91 -17.60
#